data_1789a5261d5a0d629cd808e22bb8dca5
#
_entry.id   1789a5261d5a0d629cd808e22bb8dca5
#
_cell.length_a   1.000
_cell.length_b   1.000
_cell.length_c   1.000
_cell.angle_alpha   90.00
_cell.angle_beta   90.00
_cell.angle_gamma   90.00
#
_symmetry.space_group_name_H-M   'P 1'
#
loop_
_entity.id
_entity.type
_entity.pdbx_description
1 polymer ?
#
loop_
_entity_poly.entity_id
_entity_poly.type
_entity_poly.pdbx_seq_one_letter_code
_entity_poly.pdbx_strand_id
1 'polypeptide(L)'
;MIEPWKIIEELESDNSRLFKEGVIEKHLNDKTFQEGLVMCLDPLTTFGVKQVPECIEDGAGLDWSDFKKAANQLIDREKTGHAARDLIIELIESSKTDQWNDWYRRILIKDLRCGVSEKTVNNVAKKMDLEFRVPIFSCMLAHDGAKHPKKIKGDCLVEYKYDGVRVIAIVKNEKATLY
;
A
#
# COMPACT_ATOMS: atom_id res chain seq x y z
N MET A 1 -21.36 7.32 7.85
CA MET A 1 -19.98 6.96 7.46
C MET A 1 -20.06 6.64 5.98
N ILE A 2 -19.19 7.19 5.15
CA ILE A 2 -19.18 6.88 3.72
C ILE A 2 -18.32 5.63 3.50
N GLU A 3 -18.70 4.80 2.55
CA GLU A 3 -17.95 3.59 2.23
C GLU A 3 -16.62 3.91 1.53
N PRO A 4 -15.50 3.27 1.90
CA PRO A 4 -14.17 3.60 1.36
C PRO A 4 -14.06 3.56 -0.17
N TRP A 5 -14.75 2.64 -0.86
CA TRP A 5 -14.77 2.59 -2.33
C TRP A 5 -15.43 3.81 -2.96
N LYS A 6 -16.41 4.44 -2.28
CA LYS A 6 -16.99 5.71 -2.72
C LYS A 6 -16.02 6.88 -2.58
N ILE A 7 -15.13 6.84 -1.56
CA ILE A 7 -14.05 7.81 -1.43
C ILE A 7 -13.06 7.67 -2.60
N ILE A 8 -12.75 6.45 -3.00
CA ILE A 8 -11.88 6.19 -4.15
C ILE A 8 -12.53 6.69 -5.45
N GLU A 9 -13.82 6.43 -5.66
CA GLU A 9 -14.59 6.96 -6.79
C GLU A 9 -14.55 8.50 -6.83
N GLU A 10 -14.72 9.17 -5.68
CA GLU A 10 -14.59 10.62 -5.56
C GLU A 10 -13.17 11.09 -5.92
N LEU A 11 -12.12 10.39 -5.46
CA LEU A 11 -10.73 10.69 -5.79
C LEU A 11 -10.36 10.51 -7.28
N GLU A 12 -11.03 9.61 -7.98
CA GLU A 12 -10.84 9.37 -9.41
C GLU A 12 -11.54 10.41 -10.29
N SER A 13 -12.55 11.12 -9.76
CA SER A 13 -13.37 12.05 -10.55
C SER A 13 -12.60 13.28 -11.04
N ASP A 14 -11.50 13.65 -10.39
CA ASP A 14 -10.65 14.78 -10.80
C ASP A 14 -9.16 14.48 -10.52
N ASN A 15 -8.30 14.84 -11.47
CA ASN A 15 -6.85 14.65 -11.35
C ASN A 15 -6.13 15.78 -10.61
N SER A 16 -6.84 16.87 -10.26
CA SER A 16 -6.26 18.00 -9.53
C SER A 16 -5.74 17.57 -8.16
N ARG A 17 -4.49 17.93 -7.87
CA ARG A 17 -3.89 17.65 -6.57
C ARG A 17 -4.69 18.30 -5.42
N LEU A 18 -5.12 19.54 -5.59
CA LEU A 18 -5.87 20.25 -4.56
C LEU A 18 -7.22 19.59 -4.29
N PHE A 19 -7.89 19.14 -5.35
CA PHE A 19 -9.12 18.37 -5.22
C PHE A 19 -8.90 17.10 -4.40
N LYS A 20 -7.89 16.30 -4.74
CA LYS A 20 -7.57 15.07 -4.02
C LYS A 20 -7.18 15.32 -2.56
N GLU A 21 -6.40 16.37 -2.28
CA GLU A 21 -6.08 16.77 -0.91
C GLU A 21 -7.37 17.12 -0.13
N GLY A 22 -8.33 17.81 -0.75
CA GLY A 22 -9.64 18.16 -0.14
C GLY A 22 -10.50 16.93 0.16
N VAL A 23 -10.55 15.96 -0.75
CA VAL A 23 -11.28 14.68 -0.54
C VAL A 23 -10.64 13.90 0.61
N ILE A 24 -9.31 13.80 0.64
CA ILE A 24 -8.60 13.12 1.74
C ILE A 24 -8.88 13.83 3.07
N GLU A 25 -8.79 15.17 3.13
CA GLU A 25 -9.07 15.96 4.33
C GLU A 25 -10.46 15.68 4.90
N LYS A 26 -11.46 15.60 4.04
CA LYS A 26 -12.86 15.31 4.39
C LYS A 26 -13.03 13.92 5.04
N HIS A 27 -12.26 12.92 4.62
CA HIS A 27 -12.47 11.51 4.99
C HIS A 27 -11.37 10.90 5.85
N LEU A 28 -10.24 11.59 6.07
CA LEU A 28 -9.07 11.02 6.76
C LEU A 28 -9.31 10.71 8.25
N ASN A 29 -10.40 11.17 8.85
CA ASN A 29 -10.78 10.79 10.22
C ASN A 29 -11.45 9.39 10.29
N ASP A 30 -11.81 8.78 9.16
CA ASP A 30 -12.35 7.44 9.12
C ASP A 30 -11.23 6.41 9.33
N LYS A 31 -11.37 5.56 10.36
CA LYS A 31 -10.35 4.57 10.71
C LYS A 31 -10.20 3.47 9.67
N THR A 32 -11.28 3.04 9.05
CA THR A 32 -11.24 2.02 7.99
C THR A 32 -10.47 2.54 6.79
N PHE A 33 -10.71 3.79 6.41
CA PHE A 33 -9.98 4.43 5.34
C PHE A 33 -8.50 4.61 5.68
N GLN A 34 -8.17 5.07 6.91
CA GLN A 34 -6.78 5.17 7.38
C GLN A 34 -6.04 3.82 7.32
N GLU A 35 -6.65 2.76 7.86
CA GLU A 35 -6.05 1.43 7.89
C GLU A 35 -5.80 0.88 6.47
N GLY A 36 -6.77 1.05 5.57
CA GLY A 36 -6.60 0.63 4.18
C GLY A 36 -5.56 1.42 3.42
N LEU A 37 -5.44 2.74 3.68
CA LEU A 37 -4.35 3.57 3.14
C LEU A 37 -2.98 3.05 3.60
N VAL A 38 -2.82 2.70 4.89
CA VAL A 38 -1.58 2.11 5.40
C VAL A 38 -1.32 0.77 4.73
N MET A 39 -2.29 -0.15 4.70
CA MET A 39 -2.12 -1.48 4.09
C MET A 39 -1.72 -1.37 2.61
N CYS A 40 -2.29 -0.41 1.88
CA CYS A 40 -1.99 -0.21 0.47
C CYS A 40 -0.65 0.49 0.23
N LEU A 41 -0.36 1.58 0.95
CA LEU A 41 0.72 2.51 0.62
C LEU A 41 2.02 2.26 1.41
N ASP A 42 1.98 1.52 2.53
CA ASP A 42 3.18 1.16 3.27
C ASP A 42 4.08 0.26 2.43
N PRO A 43 5.29 0.69 2.04
CA PRO A 43 6.18 -0.08 1.17
C PRO A 43 6.70 -1.37 1.79
N LEU A 44 6.63 -1.53 3.11
CA LEU A 44 7.05 -2.72 3.82
C LEU A 44 5.93 -3.75 4.00
N THR A 45 4.69 -3.39 3.75
CA THR A 45 3.56 -4.31 3.72
C THR A 45 3.50 -5.04 2.39
N THR A 46 3.54 -6.37 2.40
CA THR A 46 3.43 -7.19 1.18
C THR A 46 2.45 -8.35 1.40
N PHE A 47 1.55 -8.57 0.45
CA PHE A 47 0.57 -9.66 0.51
C PHE A 47 1.06 -10.96 -0.17
N GLY A 48 2.12 -10.88 -0.97
CA GLY A 48 2.69 -12.04 -1.68
C GLY A 48 1.82 -12.63 -2.77
N VAL A 49 0.85 -11.87 -3.25
CA VAL A 49 -0.04 -12.24 -4.34
C VAL A 49 0.25 -11.39 -5.56
N LYS A 50 0.34 -12.02 -6.74
CA LYS A 50 0.62 -11.31 -8.01
C LYS A 50 -0.65 -11.08 -8.83
N GLN A 51 -1.59 -12.00 -8.74
CA GLN A 51 -2.83 -11.98 -9.51
C GLN A 51 -4.01 -11.90 -8.53
N VAL A 52 -4.73 -10.79 -8.59
CA VAL A 52 -5.95 -10.56 -7.80
C VAL A 52 -7.06 -10.28 -8.81
N PRO A 53 -7.94 -11.27 -9.10
CA PRO A 53 -9.02 -11.13 -10.08
C PRO A 53 -10.00 -10.03 -9.71
N GLU A 54 -10.76 -9.57 -10.69
CA GLU A 54 -11.91 -8.71 -10.48
C GLU A 54 -13.13 -9.53 -10.03
N CYS A 55 -13.98 -8.92 -9.24
CA CYS A 55 -15.29 -9.43 -8.89
C CYS A 55 -16.27 -9.05 -10.02
N ILE A 56 -17.02 -10.02 -10.52
CA ILE A 56 -18.00 -9.82 -11.60
C ILE A 56 -19.44 -10.00 -11.15
N GLU A 57 -19.66 -10.62 -9.99
CA GLU A 57 -20.98 -10.88 -9.41
C GLU A 57 -21.00 -10.44 -7.96
N ASP A 58 -22.11 -9.82 -7.54
CA ASP A 58 -22.26 -9.35 -6.17
C ASP A 58 -22.45 -10.51 -5.19
N GLY A 59 -21.59 -10.55 -4.16
CA GLY A 59 -21.79 -11.33 -2.96
C GLY A 59 -22.65 -10.59 -1.92
N ALA A 60 -22.72 -11.14 -0.72
CA ALA A 60 -23.49 -10.56 0.40
C ALA A 60 -22.91 -9.22 0.88
N GLY A 61 -21.64 -8.97 0.64
CA GLY A 61 -20.84 -7.89 1.19
C GLY A 61 -19.87 -8.41 2.25
N LEU A 62 -18.62 -7.96 2.20
CA LEU A 62 -17.55 -8.38 3.10
C LEU A 62 -17.23 -7.28 4.10
N ASP A 63 -17.29 -7.56 5.38
CA ASP A 63 -16.93 -6.60 6.42
C ASP A 63 -15.43 -6.30 6.42
N TRP A 64 -15.07 -5.05 6.75
CA TRP A 64 -13.66 -4.63 6.85
C TRP A 64 -12.85 -5.50 7.81
N SER A 65 -13.46 -5.89 8.94
CA SER A 65 -12.78 -6.73 9.93
C SER A 65 -12.37 -8.09 9.38
N ASP A 66 -13.20 -8.69 8.54
CA ASP A 66 -12.95 -10.01 7.96
C ASP A 66 -11.95 -9.92 6.81
N PHE A 67 -12.07 -8.87 5.95
CA PHE A 67 -11.04 -8.57 4.98
C PHE A 67 -9.67 -8.37 5.64
N LYS A 68 -9.60 -7.58 6.72
CA LYS A 68 -8.36 -7.29 7.45
C LYS A 68 -7.72 -8.55 8.05
N LYS A 69 -8.53 -9.46 8.63
CA LYS A 69 -8.04 -10.75 9.11
C LYS A 69 -7.41 -11.57 7.98
N ALA A 70 -8.10 -11.69 6.86
CA ALA A 70 -7.61 -12.41 5.70
C ALA A 70 -6.33 -11.78 5.11
N ALA A 71 -6.30 -10.45 4.99
CA ALA A 71 -5.13 -9.71 4.54
C ALA A 71 -3.91 -9.93 5.46
N ASN A 72 -4.10 -9.97 6.78
CA ASN A 72 -3.04 -10.26 7.73
C ASN A 72 -2.48 -11.68 7.56
N GLN A 73 -3.32 -12.69 7.28
CA GLN A 73 -2.84 -14.05 6.97
C GLN A 73 -1.92 -14.09 5.73
N LEU A 74 -2.16 -13.20 4.75
CA LEU A 74 -1.28 -13.03 3.59
C LEU A 74 0.03 -12.32 3.96
N ILE A 75 -0.04 -11.25 4.77
CA ILE A 75 1.11 -10.47 5.25
C ILE A 75 2.03 -11.37 6.09
N ASP A 76 1.46 -12.11 7.04
CA ASP A 76 2.19 -12.98 7.96
C ASP A 76 2.65 -14.31 7.32
N ARG A 77 2.32 -14.50 6.01
CA ARG A 77 2.67 -15.72 5.26
C ARG A 77 2.02 -17.00 5.80
N GLU A 78 0.95 -16.89 6.55
CA GLU A 78 0.14 -18.05 6.99
C GLU A 78 -0.55 -18.72 5.80
N LYS A 79 -0.98 -17.91 4.82
CA LYS A 79 -1.54 -18.38 3.55
C LYS A 79 -0.62 -17.98 2.39
N THR A 80 -0.13 -18.97 1.64
CA THR A 80 0.76 -18.78 0.49
C THR A 80 0.36 -19.71 -0.67
N GLY A 81 0.85 -19.43 -1.88
CA GLY A 81 0.62 -20.28 -3.05
C GLY A 81 -0.87 -20.53 -3.33
N HIS A 82 -1.28 -21.80 -3.37
CA HIS A 82 -2.68 -22.17 -3.62
C HIS A 82 -3.62 -21.70 -2.51
N ALA A 83 -3.22 -21.86 -1.24
CA ALA A 83 -4.05 -21.41 -0.11
C ALA A 83 -4.31 -19.90 -0.09
N ALA A 84 -3.35 -19.09 -0.56
CA ALA A 84 -3.57 -17.65 -0.75
C ALA A 84 -4.54 -17.36 -1.89
N ARG A 85 -4.49 -18.14 -2.97
CA ARG A 85 -5.41 -18.02 -4.09
C ARG A 85 -6.84 -18.38 -3.70
N ASP A 86 -7.00 -19.50 -2.98
CA ASP A 86 -8.31 -19.95 -2.50
C ASP A 86 -8.93 -18.90 -1.55
N LEU A 87 -8.14 -18.36 -0.63
CA LEU A 87 -8.56 -17.26 0.25
C LEU A 87 -9.06 -16.04 -0.54
N ILE A 88 -8.34 -15.64 -1.61
CA ILE A 88 -8.76 -14.52 -2.45
C ILE A 88 -10.09 -14.81 -3.14
N ILE A 89 -10.31 -16.04 -3.61
CA ILE A 89 -11.58 -16.44 -4.23
C ILE A 89 -12.72 -16.33 -3.21
N GLU A 90 -12.55 -16.84 -1.98
CA GLU A 90 -13.53 -16.73 -0.91
C GLU A 90 -13.88 -15.25 -0.59
N LEU A 91 -12.88 -14.37 -0.59
CA LEU A 91 -13.10 -12.95 -0.36
C LEU A 91 -13.87 -12.30 -1.52
N ILE A 92 -13.57 -12.67 -2.78
CA ILE A 92 -14.29 -12.20 -3.97
C ILE A 92 -15.76 -12.61 -3.90
N GLU A 93 -16.04 -13.88 -3.65
CA GLU A 93 -17.40 -14.43 -3.58
C GLU A 93 -18.25 -13.81 -2.47
N SER A 94 -17.58 -13.35 -1.38
CA SER A 94 -18.24 -12.69 -0.27
C SER A 94 -18.48 -11.20 -0.50
N SER A 95 -17.71 -10.55 -1.38
CA SER A 95 -17.73 -9.09 -1.58
C SER A 95 -18.78 -8.64 -2.56
N LYS A 96 -19.21 -7.37 -2.47
CA LYS A 96 -19.88 -6.69 -3.57
C LYS A 96 -18.87 -6.25 -4.62
N THR A 97 -19.29 -6.13 -5.84
CA THR A 97 -18.45 -5.81 -7.00
C THR A 97 -17.67 -4.50 -6.82
N ASP A 98 -18.36 -3.41 -6.44
CA ASP A 98 -17.72 -2.11 -6.20
C ASP A 98 -16.80 -2.15 -4.98
N GLN A 99 -17.21 -2.78 -3.89
CA GLN A 99 -16.43 -2.96 -2.67
C GLN A 99 -15.11 -3.67 -2.93
N TRP A 100 -15.15 -4.77 -3.71
CA TRP A 100 -13.96 -5.52 -4.07
C TRP A 100 -13.08 -4.75 -5.05
N ASN A 101 -13.63 -4.36 -6.21
CA ASN A 101 -12.85 -3.82 -7.31
C ASN A 101 -12.23 -2.47 -6.99
N ASP A 102 -12.92 -1.62 -6.23
CA ASP A 102 -12.51 -0.25 -5.98
C ASP A 102 -11.85 -0.04 -4.61
N TRP A 103 -11.86 -1.08 -3.74
CA TRP A 103 -11.21 -0.97 -2.45
C TRP A 103 -10.32 -2.17 -2.12
N TYR A 104 -10.89 -3.34 -1.84
CA TYR A 104 -10.13 -4.48 -1.32
C TYR A 104 -9.07 -5.00 -2.30
N ARG A 105 -9.44 -5.16 -3.55
CA ARG A 105 -8.52 -5.54 -4.62
C ARG A 105 -7.37 -4.54 -4.76
N ARG A 106 -7.67 -3.24 -4.72
CA ARG A 106 -6.67 -2.17 -4.85
C ARG A 106 -5.67 -2.17 -3.69
N ILE A 107 -6.12 -2.49 -2.48
CA ILE A 107 -5.22 -2.72 -1.35
C ILE A 107 -4.29 -3.90 -1.63
N LEU A 108 -4.82 -5.05 -2.04
CA LEU A 108 -4.04 -6.27 -2.29
C LEU A 108 -3.03 -6.13 -3.42
N ILE A 109 -3.34 -5.38 -4.48
CA ILE A 109 -2.40 -5.08 -5.57
C ILE A 109 -1.46 -3.92 -5.25
N LYS A 110 -1.60 -3.28 -4.09
CA LYS A 110 -0.77 -2.15 -3.65
C LYS A 110 -0.86 -0.91 -4.55
N ASP A 111 -2.02 -0.70 -5.18
CA ASP A 111 -2.26 0.43 -6.08
C ASP A 111 -3.73 0.89 -5.99
N LEU A 112 -3.94 2.06 -5.40
CA LEU A 112 -5.28 2.66 -5.27
C LEU A 112 -5.84 3.16 -6.61
N ARG A 113 -5.02 3.27 -7.64
CA ARG A 113 -5.35 3.75 -9.00
C ARG A 113 -5.96 5.15 -9.07
N CYS A 114 -6.03 5.86 -7.98
CA CYS A 114 -6.58 7.22 -7.89
C CYS A 114 -5.50 8.31 -7.86
N GLY A 115 -4.23 7.97 -8.11
CA GLY A 115 -3.12 8.93 -8.16
C GLY A 115 -2.76 9.59 -6.82
N VAL A 116 -3.15 8.97 -5.71
CA VAL A 116 -2.80 9.41 -4.35
C VAL A 116 -1.57 8.63 -3.86
N SER A 117 -0.58 9.35 -3.34
CA SER A 117 0.62 8.77 -2.75
C SER A 117 0.65 8.94 -1.24
N GLU A 118 1.53 8.16 -0.58
CA GLU A 118 1.81 8.29 0.86
C GLU A 118 2.19 9.72 1.26
N LYS A 119 2.90 10.44 0.40
CA LYS A 119 3.28 11.84 0.64
C LYS A 119 2.08 12.77 0.65
N THR A 120 1.14 12.57 -0.27
CA THR A 120 -0.11 13.36 -0.33
C THR A 120 -0.92 13.15 0.93
N VAL A 121 -1.13 11.89 1.34
CA VAL A 121 -1.85 11.54 2.57
C VAL A 121 -1.18 12.16 3.80
N ASN A 122 0.15 11.99 3.94
CA ASN A 122 0.90 12.51 5.09
C ASN A 122 0.90 14.03 5.16
N ASN A 123 0.92 14.72 4.02
CA ASN A 123 0.81 16.18 3.98
C ASN A 123 -0.55 16.66 4.48
N VAL A 124 -1.64 16.01 4.06
CA VAL A 124 -2.99 16.32 4.54
C VAL A 124 -3.11 16.02 6.03
N ALA A 125 -2.66 14.85 6.48
CA ALA A 125 -2.67 14.49 7.90
C ALA A 125 -1.90 15.52 8.77
N LYS A 126 -0.76 16.02 8.25
CA LYS A 126 0.01 17.08 8.92
C LYS A 126 -0.76 18.40 8.98
N LYS A 127 -1.45 18.80 7.91
CA LYS A 127 -2.28 20.03 7.89
C LYS A 127 -3.44 19.95 8.88
N MET A 128 -4.00 18.74 9.06
CA MET A 128 -5.09 18.48 10.00
C MET A 128 -4.63 18.27 11.45
N ASP A 129 -3.32 18.33 11.71
CA ASP A 129 -2.71 18.03 13.03
C ASP A 129 -3.07 16.64 13.56
N LEU A 130 -3.21 15.66 12.67
CA LEU A 130 -3.46 14.28 13.04
C LEU A 130 -2.15 13.56 13.35
N GLU A 131 -2.15 12.66 14.34
CA GLU A 131 -1.01 11.76 14.61
C GLU A 131 -0.85 10.68 13.54
N PHE A 132 -1.91 10.41 12.78
CA PHE A 132 -1.91 9.41 11.70
C PHE A 132 -0.83 9.70 10.65
N ARG A 133 -0.08 8.67 10.28
CA ARG A 133 0.88 8.70 9.16
C ARG A 133 0.92 7.36 8.45
N VAL A 134 1.00 7.40 7.14
CA VAL A 134 1.43 6.25 6.33
C VAL A 134 2.94 6.13 6.44
N PRO A 135 3.49 4.96 6.78
CA PRO A 135 4.93 4.75 6.84
C PRO A 135 5.61 5.08 5.51
N ILE A 136 6.75 5.75 5.57
CA ILE A 136 7.59 6.01 4.41
C ILE A 136 8.92 5.29 4.64
N PHE A 137 9.27 4.43 3.71
CA PHE A 137 10.57 3.78 3.70
C PHE A 137 11.20 3.91 2.31
N SER A 138 12.43 4.37 2.27
CA SER A 138 13.21 4.39 1.03
C SER A 138 14.63 3.96 1.32
N CYS A 139 15.15 3.05 0.51
CA CYS A 139 16.57 2.71 0.50
C CYS A 139 17.35 3.76 -0.27
N MET A 140 18.59 3.96 0.14
CA MET A 140 19.54 4.69 -0.68
C MET A 140 19.73 3.95 -2.01
N LEU A 141 19.59 4.70 -3.12
CA LEU A 141 19.77 4.19 -4.46
C LEU A 141 21.16 4.58 -4.98
N ALA A 142 21.82 3.66 -5.65
CA ALA A 142 23.01 3.96 -6.40
C ALA A 142 22.65 4.85 -7.60
N HIS A 143 23.46 5.85 -7.85
CA HIS A 143 23.37 6.72 -9.01
C HIS A 143 24.53 6.43 -9.97
N ASP A 144 24.31 6.67 -11.26
CA ASP A 144 25.37 6.65 -12.25
C ASP A 144 26.40 7.75 -11.95
N GLY A 145 27.62 7.35 -11.57
CA GLY A 145 28.69 8.27 -11.20
C GLY A 145 29.08 9.20 -12.35
N ALA A 146 28.96 8.75 -13.61
CA ALA A 146 29.24 9.58 -14.77
C ALA A 146 28.29 10.78 -14.88
N LYS A 147 27.04 10.64 -14.40
CA LYS A 147 26.07 11.73 -14.36
C LYS A 147 26.21 12.65 -13.15
N HIS A 148 26.99 12.23 -12.16
CA HIS A 148 27.15 12.95 -10.91
C HIS A 148 28.63 13.10 -10.46
N PRO A 149 29.57 13.50 -11.35
CA PRO A 149 31.00 13.52 -11.04
C PRO A 149 31.33 14.44 -9.85
N LYS A 150 30.53 15.49 -9.66
CA LYS A 150 30.74 16.45 -8.56
C LYS A 150 30.43 15.87 -7.16
N LYS A 151 29.75 14.72 -7.10
CA LYS A 151 29.42 14.02 -5.83
C LYS A 151 30.54 13.05 -5.42
N ILE A 152 31.40 12.65 -6.35
CA ILE A 152 32.53 11.75 -6.08
C ILE A 152 33.71 12.63 -5.68
N LYS A 153 33.98 12.74 -4.37
CA LYS A 153 35.05 13.58 -3.82
C LYS A 153 35.79 12.82 -2.73
N GLY A 154 37.12 12.99 -2.67
CA GLY A 154 37.97 12.35 -1.68
C GLY A 154 38.15 10.85 -1.89
N ASP A 155 38.46 10.14 -0.81
CA ASP A 155 38.65 8.69 -0.85
C ASP A 155 37.32 7.98 -1.08
N CYS A 156 37.32 7.02 -2.00
CA CYS A 156 36.12 6.25 -2.38
C CYS A 156 36.39 4.76 -2.16
N LEU A 157 35.39 4.05 -1.62
CA LEU A 157 35.36 2.58 -1.64
C LEU A 157 34.84 2.10 -2.99
N VAL A 158 35.52 1.15 -3.58
CA VAL A 158 35.11 0.49 -4.81
C VAL A 158 34.75 -0.95 -4.50
N GLU A 159 33.53 -1.34 -4.78
CA GLU A 159 33.01 -2.67 -4.55
C GLU A 159 32.40 -3.27 -5.81
N TYR A 160 32.35 -4.59 -5.88
CA TYR A 160 31.64 -5.27 -6.97
C TYR A 160 30.13 -5.07 -6.80
N LYS A 161 29.47 -4.68 -7.90
CA LYS A 161 28.01 -4.69 -7.96
C LYS A 161 27.54 -6.13 -8.23
N TYR A 162 27.01 -6.76 -7.21
CA TYR A 162 26.40 -8.09 -7.38
C TYR A 162 25.06 -8.00 -8.09
N ASP A 163 24.82 -8.91 -9.00
CA ASP A 163 23.51 -9.12 -9.61
C ASP A 163 22.72 -10.13 -8.77
N GLY A 164 21.61 -9.69 -8.21
CA GLY A 164 20.84 -10.53 -7.29
C GLY A 164 19.56 -9.85 -6.80
N VAL A 165 18.83 -10.55 -5.96
CA VAL A 165 17.63 -10.04 -5.31
C VAL A 165 18.01 -9.11 -4.16
N ARG A 166 17.40 -7.92 -4.14
CA ARG A 166 17.56 -7.01 -2.99
C ARG A 166 16.79 -7.57 -1.80
N VAL A 167 17.46 -7.68 -0.67
CA VAL A 167 16.86 -7.98 0.61
C VAL A 167 17.07 -6.79 1.54
N ILE A 168 16.01 -6.35 2.20
CA ILE A 168 16.04 -5.27 3.19
C ILE A 168 15.90 -5.92 4.56
N ALA A 169 16.90 -5.74 5.42
CA ALA A 169 16.85 -6.16 6.81
C ALA A 169 16.60 -4.94 7.70
N ILE A 170 15.48 -4.91 8.41
CA ILE A 170 15.19 -3.89 9.42
C ILE A 170 15.44 -4.50 10.79
N VAL A 171 16.42 -3.94 11.52
CA VAL A 171 16.76 -4.38 12.87
C VAL A 171 16.17 -3.41 13.89
N LYS A 172 15.31 -3.91 14.77
CA LYS A 172 14.71 -3.14 15.85
C LYS A 172 14.66 -4.00 17.11
N ASN A 173 15.17 -3.47 18.22
CA ASN A 173 15.22 -4.17 19.50
C ASN A 173 15.86 -5.59 19.37
N GLU A 174 17.02 -5.66 18.73
CA GLU A 174 17.79 -6.90 18.49
C GLU A 174 17.07 -7.95 17.60
N LYS A 175 15.92 -7.63 17.06
CA LYS A 175 15.15 -8.49 16.15
C LYS A 175 15.26 -7.97 14.71
N ALA A 176 15.71 -8.82 13.80
CA ALA A 176 15.76 -8.54 12.36
C ALA A 176 14.49 -9.04 11.66
N THR A 177 13.91 -8.19 10.83
CA THR A 177 12.82 -8.56 9.91
C THR A 177 13.30 -8.34 8.48
N LEU A 178 13.11 -9.33 7.62
CA LEU A 178 13.51 -9.29 6.21
C LEU A 178 12.32 -8.98 5.32
N TYR A 179 12.57 -8.13 4.29
CA TYR A 179 11.58 -7.69 3.30
C TYR A 179 12.13 -7.88 1.88
#